data_1ecb8bf50308bc8a4c94ad14b3da6b8f
#
_entry.id   1ecb8bf50308bc8a4c94ad14b3da6b8f
#
_cell.length_a   1.000
_cell.length_b   1.000
_cell.length_c   1.000
_cell.angle_alpha   90.00
_cell.angle_beta   90.00
_cell.angle_gamma   90.00
#
_symmetry.space_group_name_H-M   'P 1'
#
loop_
_entity.id
_entity.type
_entity.pdbx_description
1 polymer ?
#
loop_
_entity_poly.entity_id
_entity_poly.type
_entity_poly.pdbx_seq_one_letter_code
_entity_poly.pdbx_strand_id
1 'polypeptide(L)'
;MLRHKALAEDRPVPWRWAIAGTLVVVATVAALLPAPPAAVAKAGPPPTFAQVQAIVVERCQMCHNAAMPSKNVRLDSTEALAAQAQQVYQQAVVLKLMPLNNATGITDAERTQIRRWFEAGAPVR
;
A
#
# COMPACT_ATOMS: atom_id res chain seq x y z
N MET A 1 -5.92 -26.38 -66.50
CA MET A 1 -4.84 -26.01 -65.56
C MET A 1 -4.84 -24.50 -65.42
N LEU A 2 -5.50 -23.98 -64.39
CA LEU A 2 -5.56 -22.54 -64.07
C LEU A 2 -4.41 -22.21 -63.10
N ARG A 3 -3.43 -21.45 -63.60
CA ARG A 3 -2.36 -20.89 -62.75
C ARG A 3 -2.90 -19.66 -62.05
N HIS A 4 -3.17 -19.79 -60.76
CA HIS A 4 -3.36 -18.63 -59.90
C HIS A 4 -2.01 -17.91 -59.73
N LYS A 5 -1.78 -16.82 -60.49
CA LYS A 5 -0.75 -15.85 -60.16
C LYS A 5 -1.24 -15.04 -58.96
N ALA A 6 -0.78 -15.37 -57.77
CA ALA A 6 -0.86 -14.46 -56.63
C ALA A 6 0.09 -13.28 -56.96
N LEU A 7 -0.47 -12.17 -57.38
CA LEU A 7 0.22 -10.90 -57.40
C LEU A 7 0.29 -10.41 -55.98
N ALA A 8 1.42 -10.71 -55.30
CA ALA A 8 1.82 -9.98 -54.13
C ALA A 8 2.15 -8.55 -54.59
N GLU A 9 1.19 -7.68 -54.50
CA GLU A 9 1.36 -6.26 -54.71
C GLU A 9 2.12 -5.73 -53.51
N ASP A 10 3.47 -5.72 -53.61
CA ASP A 10 4.38 -5.07 -52.66
C ASP A 10 4.16 -3.55 -52.76
N ARG A 11 3.07 -3.07 -52.21
CA ARG A 11 2.89 -1.64 -51.96
C ARG A 11 3.73 -1.25 -50.78
N PRO A 12 4.78 -0.44 -50.91
CA PRO A 12 5.51 0.04 -49.75
C PRO A 12 4.55 0.81 -48.85
N VAL A 13 4.33 0.30 -47.64
CA VAL A 13 3.54 1.02 -46.65
C VAL A 13 4.22 2.38 -46.44
N PRO A 14 3.57 3.50 -46.75
CA PRO A 14 4.21 4.79 -46.64
C PRO A 14 4.69 4.96 -45.19
N TRP A 15 5.94 5.29 -44.99
CA TRP A 15 6.64 5.42 -43.71
C TRP A 15 5.82 6.20 -42.65
N ARG A 16 4.98 7.11 -43.12
CA ARG A 16 4.02 7.87 -42.27
C ARG A 16 3.08 6.98 -41.48
N TRP A 17 2.63 5.88 -42.06
CA TRP A 17 1.74 4.89 -41.38
C TRP A 17 2.51 4.01 -40.41
N ALA A 18 3.78 3.70 -40.72
CA ALA A 18 4.64 2.97 -39.82
C ALA A 18 4.92 3.79 -38.54
N ILE A 19 5.20 5.10 -38.69
CA ILE A 19 5.37 6.01 -37.54
C ILE A 19 4.09 6.13 -36.75
N ALA A 20 2.94 6.32 -37.41
CA ALA A 20 1.65 6.41 -36.71
C ALA A 20 1.32 5.13 -35.93
N GLY A 21 1.54 3.95 -36.53
CA GLY A 21 1.33 2.67 -35.87
C GLY A 21 2.24 2.48 -34.65
N THR A 22 3.52 2.85 -34.77
CA THR A 22 4.48 2.77 -33.67
C THR A 22 4.09 3.68 -32.50
N LEU A 23 3.66 4.92 -32.80
CA LEU A 23 3.22 5.87 -31.76
C LEU A 23 1.98 5.37 -31.02
N VAL A 24 1.02 4.77 -31.70
CA VAL A 24 -0.17 4.19 -31.07
C VAL A 24 0.22 3.02 -30.17
N VAL A 25 1.09 2.13 -30.61
CA VAL A 25 1.55 1.00 -29.80
C VAL A 25 2.31 1.47 -28.55
N VAL A 26 3.18 2.45 -28.68
CA VAL A 26 3.93 3.02 -27.54
C VAL A 26 2.97 3.68 -26.56
N ALA A 27 1.98 4.42 -27.02
CA ALA A 27 0.99 5.07 -26.17
C ALA A 27 0.12 4.04 -25.42
N THR A 28 -0.30 2.96 -26.07
CA THR A 28 -1.10 1.90 -25.42
C THR A 28 -0.28 1.10 -24.42
N VAL A 29 0.98 0.78 -24.72
CA VAL A 29 1.86 0.09 -23.77
C VAL A 29 2.13 0.98 -22.55
N ALA A 30 2.36 2.28 -22.73
CA ALA A 30 2.56 3.22 -21.63
C ALA A 30 1.31 3.32 -20.73
N ALA A 31 0.11 3.25 -21.31
CA ALA A 31 -1.16 3.28 -20.56
C ALA A 31 -1.44 1.99 -19.78
N LEU A 32 -0.85 0.86 -20.19
CA LEU A 32 -1.00 -0.43 -19.54
C LEU A 32 0.07 -0.69 -18.45
N LEU A 33 1.13 0.13 -18.40
CA LEU A 33 2.09 0.05 -17.32
C LEU A 33 1.41 0.52 -16.03
N PRO A 34 1.51 -0.25 -14.92
CA PRO A 34 1.04 0.24 -13.63
C PRO A 34 1.73 1.57 -13.35
N ALA A 35 0.93 2.58 -13.00
CA ALA A 35 1.47 3.87 -12.60
C ALA A 35 2.55 3.63 -11.53
N PRO A 36 3.72 4.28 -11.62
CA PRO A 36 4.70 4.20 -10.55
C PRO A 36 3.97 4.57 -9.25
N PRO A 37 4.24 3.84 -8.14
CA PRO A 37 3.61 4.17 -6.85
C PRO A 37 3.77 5.67 -6.66
N ALA A 38 2.63 6.35 -6.47
CA ALA A 38 2.59 7.81 -6.34
C ALA A 38 3.73 8.20 -5.41
N ALA A 39 4.66 9.02 -5.90
CA ALA A 39 5.83 9.43 -5.15
C ALA A 39 5.33 9.81 -3.77
N VAL A 40 5.77 9.06 -2.75
CA VAL A 40 5.38 9.29 -1.36
C VAL A 40 5.70 10.75 -1.13
N ALA A 41 4.67 11.58 -1.15
CA ALA A 41 4.80 13.02 -0.95
C ALA A 41 5.69 13.14 0.27
N LYS A 42 6.77 13.95 0.20
CA LYS A 42 7.81 14.05 1.22
C LYS A 42 7.15 14.06 2.59
N ALA A 43 6.91 12.87 3.10
CA ALA A 43 6.27 12.70 4.38
C ALA A 43 7.27 13.28 5.38
N GLY A 44 6.88 14.27 6.14
CA GLY A 44 7.71 14.84 7.21
C GLY A 44 8.34 13.75 8.08
N PRO A 45 9.06 14.06 9.14
CA PRO A 45 9.71 13.07 9.98
C PRO A 45 8.70 11.97 10.39
N PRO A 46 9.15 10.73 10.62
CA PRO A 46 8.27 9.66 11.08
C PRO A 46 7.58 10.07 12.39
N PRO A 47 6.37 9.59 12.66
CA PRO A 47 5.70 9.85 13.93
C PRO A 47 6.53 9.37 15.11
N THR A 48 6.46 10.10 16.20
CA THR A 48 7.09 9.69 17.45
C THR A 48 6.35 8.50 18.08
N PHE A 49 7.03 7.77 18.96
CA PHE A 49 6.38 6.70 19.72
C PHE A 49 5.16 7.21 20.51
N ALA A 50 5.26 8.39 21.14
CA ALA A 50 4.16 8.97 21.90
C ALA A 50 2.90 9.22 21.06
N GLN A 51 3.06 9.65 19.80
CA GLN A 51 1.94 9.83 18.87
C GLN A 51 1.25 8.51 18.53
N VAL A 52 2.03 7.46 18.27
CA VAL A 52 1.49 6.13 18.00
C VAL A 52 0.88 5.52 19.25
N GLN A 53 1.51 5.67 20.39
CA GLN A 53 0.99 5.21 21.68
C GLN A 53 -0.38 5.84 21.98
N ALA A 54 -0.57 7.12 21.73
CA ALA A 54 -1.87 7.79 21.89
C ALA A 54 -2.97 7.13 21.05
N ILE A 55 -2.68 6.79 19.79
CA ILE A 55 -3.61 6.06 18.92
C ILE A 55 -3.92 4.68 19.51
N VAL A 56 -2.90 3.96 19.95
CA VAL A 56 -3.08 2.61 20.53
C VAL A 56 -3.90 2.64 21.80
N VAL A 57 -3.68 3.63 22.67
CA VAL A 57 -4.49 3.83 23.89
C VAL A 57 -5.97 4.00 23.52
N GLU A 58 -6.25 4.87 22.58
CA GLU A 58 -7.62 5.22 22.22
C GLU A 58 -8.32 4.12 21.40
N ARG A 59 -7.60 3.46 20.49
CA ARG A 59 -8.18 2.55 19.49
C ARG A 59 -8.04 1.07 19.80
N CYS A 60 -7.09 0.67 20.65
CA CYS A 60 -6.70 -0.74 20.81
C CYS A 60 -6.82 -1.24 22.26
N GLN A 61 -6.46 -0.42 23.25
CA GLN A 61 -6.36 -0.87 24.64
C GLN A 61 -7.68 -1.26 25.28
N MET A 62 -8.82 -0.85 24.73
CA MET A 62 -10.12 -1.31 25.24
C MET A 62 -10.20 -2.86 25.26
N CYS A 63 -9.61 -3.52 24.27
CA CYS A 63 -9.63 -4.98 24.13
C CYS A 63 -8.25 -5.63 24.34
N HIS A 64 -7.16 -4.86 24.37
CA HIS A 64 -5.79 -5.37 24.42
C HIS A 64 -5.01 -4.80 25.61
N ASN A 65 -5.54 -5.00 26.82
CA ASN A 65 -4.91 -4.57 28.08
C ASN A 65 -4.70 -5.75 29.03
N ALA A 66 -4.12 -5.50 30.21
CA ALA A 66 -3.83 -6.54 31.20
C ALA A 66 -5.10 -7.25 31.72
N ALA A 67 -6.22 -6.53 31.85
CA ALA A 67 -7.47 -7.09 32.33
C ALA A 67 -8.22 -7.88 31.24
N MET A 68 -8.06 -7.47 29.96
CA MET A 68 -8.70 -8.10 28.80
C MET A 68 -7.68 -8.28 27.67
N PRO A 69 -6.80 -9.26 27.76
CA PRO A 69 -5.79 -9.49 26.70
C PRO A 69 -6.41 -10.32 25.56
N SER A 70 -7.30 -9.73 24.77
CA SER A 70 -7.93 -10.40 23.63
C SER A 70 -6.91 -11.13 22.77
N LYS A 71 -7.12 -12.45 22.55
CA LYS A 71 -6.14 -13.33 21.86
C LYS A 71 -4.75 -13.33 22.50
N ASN A 72 -4.67 -13.09 23.80
CA ASN A 72 -3.42 -12.99 24.56
C ASN A 72 -2.46 -11.89 24.05
N VAL A 73 -3.02 -10.86 23.41
CA VAL A 73 -2.27 -9.70 22.94
C VAL A 73 -2.49 -8.53 23.90
N ARG A 74 -1.38 -7.97 24.41
CA ARG A 74 -1.37 -6.78 25.26
C ARG A 74 -0.69 -5.63 24.53
N LEU A 75 -1.25 -4.42 24.68
CA LEU A 75 -0.74 -3.18 24.06
C LEU A 75 -0.72 -2.02 25.08
N ASP A 76 -0.75 -2.34 26.35
CA ASP A 76 -0.93 -1.40 27.46
C ASP A 76 0.38 -0.95 28.11
N SER A 77 1.53 -1.38 27.59
CA SER A 77 2.84 -0.86 27.99
C SER A 77 3.73 -0.61 26.77
N THR A 78 4.79 0.18 26.96
CA THR A 78 5.80 0.45 25.91
C THR A 78 6.41 -0.85 25.39
N GLU A 79 6.80 -1.75 26.30
CA GLU A 79 7.45 -3.02 25.99
C GLU A 79 6.49 -3.95 25.24
N ALA A 80 5.23 -4.01 25.69
CA ALA A 80 4.20 -4.83 25.07
C ALA A 80 3.89 -4.33 23.66
N LEU A 81 3.73 -3.02 23.47
CA LEU A 81 3.51 -2.43 22.14
C LEU A 81 4.72 -2.65 21.22
N ALA A 82 5.94 -2.47 21.71
CA ALA A 82 7.16 -2.73 20.93
C ALA A 82 7.25 -4.20 20.48
N ALA A 83 7.00 -5.13 21.39
CA ALA A 83 7.00 -6.57 21.08
C ALA A 83 5.93 -6.97 20.08
N GLN A 84 4.82 -6.23 19.99
CA GLN A 84 3.69 -6.50 19.11
C GLN A 84 3.66 -5.58 17.87
N ALA A 85 4.68 -4.76 17.64
CA ALA A 85 4.69 -3.76 16.56
C ALA A 85 4.39 -4.37 15.18
N GLN A 86 4.97 -5.53 14.88
CA GLN A 86 4.72 -6.28 13.63
C GLN A 86 3.24 -6.70 13.53
N GLN A 87 2.67 -7.22 14.61
CA GLN A 87 1.27 -7.66 14.61
C GLN A 87 0.31 -6.49 14.50
N VAL A 88 0.58 -5.38 15.19
CA VAL A 88 -0.19 -4.14 15.07
C VAL A 88 -0.17 -3.65 13.62
N TYR A 89 1.00 -3.60 13.00
CA TYR A 89 1.13 -3.21 11.59
C TYR A 89 0.33 -4.14 10.67
N GLN A 90 0.49 -5.46 10.80
CA GLN A 90 -0.22 -6.43 9.96
C GLN A 90 -1.74 -6.34 10.13
N GLN A 91 -2.22 -6.34 11.37
CA GLN A 91 -3.65 -6.43 11.66
C GLN A 91 -4.39 -5.09 11.46
N ALA A 92 -3.77 -3.98 11.85
CA ALA A 92 -4.43 -2.68 11.80
C ALA A 92 -4.17 -1.91 10.50
N VAL A 93 -3.02 -2.09 9.84
CA VAL A 93 -2.64 -1.29 8.67
C VAL A 93 -2.79 -2.08 7.37
N VAL A 94 -2.22 -3.28 7.30
CA VAL A 94 -2.19 -4.06 6.06
C VAL A 94 -3.54 -4.74 5.82
N LEU A 95 -3.99 -5.54 6.78
CA LEU A 95 -5.21 -6.33 6.68
C LEU A 95 -6.46 -5.53 7.06
N LYS A 96 -6.30 -4.45 7.82
CA LYS A 96 -7.40 -3.62 8.36
C LYS A 96 -8.46 -4.44 9.14
N LEU A 97 -8.07 -5.57 9.72
CA LEU A 97 -8.95 -6.43 10.52
C LEU A 97 -9.14 -5.88 11.93
N MET A 98 -8.18 -5.08 12.42
CA MET A 98 -8.26 -4.45 13.73
C MET A 98 -8.33 -2.91 13.63
N PRO A 99 -9.07 -2.27 14.52
CA PRO A 99 -10.04 -2.82 15.48
C PRO A 99 -11.13 -3.63 14.77
N LEU A 100 -11.64 -4.68 15.43
CA LEU A 100 -12.65 -5.57 14.83
C LEU A 100 -13.87 -4.76 14.37
N ASN A 101 -14.25 -4.90 13.09
CA ASN A 101 -15.31 -4.12 12.44
C ASN A 101 -15.15 -2.59 12.61
N ASN A 102 -13.94 -2.13 12.81
CA ASN A 102 -13.60 -0.74 13.11
C ASN A 102 -14.38 -0.16 14.32
N ALA A 103 -14.61 -1.00 15.33
CA ALA A 103 -15.46 -0.67 16.48
C ALA A 103 -15.03 0.59 17.25
N THR A 104 -13.74 0.92 17.25
CA THR A 104 -13.20 2.12 17.90
C THR A 104 -13.00 3.29 16.95
N GLY A 105 -13.36 3.14 15.67
CA GLY A 105 -13.33 4.22 14.69
C GLY A 105 -11.94 4.70 14.30
N ILE A 106 -10.94 3.79 14.22
CA ILE A 106 -9.61 4.18 13.74
C ILE A 106 -9.68 4.71 12.31
N THR A 107 -9.05 5.85 12.09
CA THR A 107 -9.04 6.55 10.79
C THR A 107 -7.90 6.08 9.89
N ASP A 108 -8.01 6.34 8.58
CA ASP A 108 -6.90 6.06 7.65
C ASP A 108 -5.67 6.94 7.92
N ALA A 109 -5.85 8.13 8.48
CA ALA A 109 -4.75 8.98 8.93
C ALA A 109 -3.97 8.34 10.10
N GLU A 110 -4.67 7.80 11.09
CA GLU A 110 -4.06 7.07 12.23
C GLU A 110 -3.36 5.80 11.75
N ARG A 111 -3.98 5.03 10.85
CA ARG A 111 -3.32 3.86 10.22
C ARG A 111 -2.05 4.26 9.46
N THR A 112 -2.06 5.41 8.80
CA THR A 112 -0.87 5.94 8.11
C THR A 112 0.22 6.32 9.11
N GLN A 113 -0.12 6.88 10.26
CA GLN A 113 0.87 7.15 11.32
C GLN A 113 1.50 5.84 11.84
N ILE A 114 0.69 4.82 12.15
CA ILE A 114 1.20 3.51 12.57
C ILE A 114 2.11 2.91 11.49
N ARG A 115 1.73 2.98 10.22
CA ARG A 115 2.55 2.54 9.09
C ARG A 115 3.92 3.20 9.09
N ARG A 116 3.96 4.53 9.08
CA ARG A 116 5.19 5.30 8.98
C ARG A 116 6.12 5.05 10.17
N TRP A 117 5.56 4.91 11.37
CA TRP A 117 6.32 4.55 12.56
C TRP A 117 6.93 3.16 12.42
N PHE A 118 6.15 2.17 11.99
CA PHE A 118 6.63 0.80 11.80
C PHE A 118 7.71 0.72 10.74
N GLU A 119 7.51 1.34 9.58
CA GLU A 119 8.47 1.40 8.47
C GLU A 119 9.77 2.14 8.84
N ALA A 120 9.72 3.02 9.82
CA ALA A 120 10.91 3.66 10.41
C ALA A 120 11.64 2.79 11.45
N GLY A 121 11.23 1.52 11.62
CA GLY A 121 11.83 0.58 12.56
C GLY A 121 11.16 0.55 13.94
N ALA A 122 9.95 1.08 14.07
CA ALA A 122 9.15 1.10 15.30
C ALA A 122 9.92 1.65 16.52
N PRO A 123 10.55 2.83 16.43
CA PRO A 123 11.36 3.36 17.52
C PRO A 123 10.48 3.65 18.74
N VAL A 124 10.97 3.35 19.94
CA VAL A 124 10.29 3.55 21.24
C VAL A 124 10.85 4.75 22.04
N ARG A 125 11.58 5.64 21.36
CA ARG A 125 12.19 6.85 21.95
C ARG A 125 11.68 8.08 21.23
#